data_94b6969aec2755b6d3686882b3e231e8
#
_entry.id   94b6969aec2755b6d3686882b3e231e8
#
_cell.length_a   1.000
_cell.length_b   1.000
_cell.length_c   1.000
_cell.angle_alpha   90.00
_cell.angle_beta   90.00
_cell.angle_gamma   90.00
#
_symmetry.space_group_name_H-M   'P 1'
#
loop_
_entity.id
_entity.type
_entity.pdbx_description
1 polymer ?
#
loop_
_entity_poly.entity_id
_entity_poly.type
_entity_poly.pdbx_seq_one_letter_code
_entity_poly.pdbx_strand_id
1 'polypeptide(L)'
;MVVPVFKRSVRYSPVKASDLMSYPPVVVSEDATVEEAAKTMWDNGVGSILVLDKDGTLVGIITERDILYAASHLLLGKDLKARSLMSKNLVTASPDEDVASVLEKMKDFNIRHIPVVDQEGKPLGVLSSRDILDFGVKLLSLFIRST
;
A
#
# COMPACT_ATOMS: atom_id res chain seq x y z
N MET A 1 10.42 -18.35 -44.14
CA MET A 1 10.07 -19.40 -43.16
C MET A 1 9.60 -18.73 -41.89
N VAL A 2 8.32 -18.86 -41.58
CA VAL A 2 7.76 -18.31 -40.35
C VAL A 2 8.03 -19.32 -39.26
N VAL A 3 8.89 -18.98 -38.31
CA VAL A 3 9.10 -19.78 -37.09
C VAL A 3 7.85 -19.62 -36.23
N PRO A 4 7.10 -20.69 -35.90
CA PRO A 4 5.99 -20.54 -34.99
C PRO A 4 6.52 -20.07 -33.67
N VAL A 5 6.17 -18.87 -33.27
CA VAL A 5 6.38 -18.41 -31.93
C VAL A 5 5.43 -19.23 -31.06
N PHE A 6 5.93 -20.30 -30.50
CA PHE A 6 5.25 -20.96 -29.41
C PHE A 6 5.15 -19.93 -28.28
N LYS A 7 4.01 -19.25 -28.22
CA LYS A 7 3.59 -18.64 -26.95
C LYS A 7 3.45 -19.80 -25.96
N ARG A 8 4.53 -20.14 -25.29
CA ARG A 8 4.40 -20.85 -24.02
C ARG A 8 3.53 -19.94 -23.16
N SER A 9 2.27 -20.29 -23.01
CA SER A 9 1.49 -19.78 -21.91
C SER A 9 2.14 -20.36 -20.65
N VAL A 10 3.12 -19.66 -20.15
CA VAL A 10 3.61 -19.94 -18.82
C VAL A 10 2.39 -19.66 -17.93
N ARG A 11 1.74 -20.72 -17.47
CA ARG A 11 0.72 -20.60 -16.45
C ARG A 11 1.42 -20.19 -15.17
N TYR A 12 1.67 -18.90 -15.04
CA TYR A 12 2.01 -18.33 -13.74
C TYR A 12 0.76 -18.47 -12.89
N SER A 13 0.88 -19.20 -11.79
CA SER A 13 -0.05 -19.01 -10.71
C SER A 13 0.19 -17.57 -10.24
N PRO A 14 -0.75 -16.63 -10.45
CA PRO A 14 -0.50 -15.24 -10.13
C PRO A 14 -0.31 -15.09 -8.62
N VAL A 15 0.74 -14.34 -8.23
CA VAL A 15 0.88 -13.88 -6.86
C VAL A 15 -0.17 -12.81 -6.63
N LYS A 16 -1.02 -13.01 -5.64
CA LYS A 16 -2.13 -12.12 -5.30
C LYS A 16 -1.71 -11.06 -4.31
N ALA A 17 -2.41 -9.94 -4.31
CA ALA A 17 -2.21 -8.87 -3.33
C ALA A 17 -2.25 -9.39 -1.90
N SER A 18 -3.19 -10.29 -1.58
CA SER A 18 -3.31 -10.91 -0.26
C SER A 18 -2.09 -11.75 0.16
N ASP A 19 -1.31 -12.25 -0.80
CA ASP A 19 -0.11 -13.04 -0.51
C ASP A 19 1.03 -12.18 0.03
N LEU A 20 1.08 -10.91 -0.33
CA LEU A 20 2.18 -10.00 0.01
C LEU A 20 1.81 -8.85 0.92
N MET A 21 0.52 -8.55 1.09
CA MET A 21 0.07 -7.42 1.92
C MET A 21 0.48 -7.58 3.38
N SER A 22 0.75 -6.47 4.04
CA SER A 22 0.83 -6.40 5.51
C SER A 22 -0.57 -6.36 6.10
N TYR A 23 -0.83 -7.19 7.11
CA TYR A 23 -2.12 -7.26 7.81
C TYR A 23 -1.94 -7.62 9.29
N PRO A 24 -2.84 -7.22 10.18
CA PRO A 24 -3.96 -6.29 9.92
C PRO A 24 -3.44 -4.90 9.54
N PRO A 25 -4.24 -4.08 8.84
CA PRO A 25 -3.81 -2.73 8.46
C PRO A 25 -3.63 -1.86 9.70
N VAL A 26 -2.60 -1.01 9.68
CA VAL A 26 -2.42 0.04 10.69
C VAL A 26 -3.37 1.18 10.32
N VAL A 27 -4.21 1.57 11.25
CA VAL A 27 -5.29 2.54 11.03
C VAL A 27 -5.30 3.63 12.07
N VAL A 28 -5.90 4.76 11.71
CA VAL A 28 -6.14 5.89 12.61
C VAL A 28 -7.50 6.48 12.31
N SER A 29 -8.11 7.12 13.31
CA SER A 29 -9.35 7.89 13.10
C SER A 29 -9.09 9.14 12.28
N GLU A 30 -10.06 9.53 11.45
CA GLU A 30 -10.00 10.80 10.73
C GLU A 30 -9.95 12.02 11.66
N ASP A 31 -10.39 11.85 12.90
CA ASP A 31 -10.36 12.89 13.97
C ASP A 31 -9.04 12.90 14.75
N ALA A 32 -8.18 11.92 14.56
CA ALA A 32 -6.86 11.91 15.18
C ALA A 32 -6.00 13.05 14.63
N THR A 33 -5.03 13.49 15.42
CA THR A 33 -4.06 14.49 14.94
C THR A 33 -3.04 13.87 14.00
N VAL A 34 -2.42 14.70 13.18
CA VAL A 34 -1.32 14.29 12.32
C VAL A 34 -0.16 13.70 13.11
N GLU A 35 0.12 14.27 14.30
CA GLU A 35 1.16 13.76 15.21
C GLU A 35 0.83 12.35 15.71
N GLU A 36 -0.42 12.08 16.07
CA GLU A 36 -0.87 10.73 16.47
C GLU A 36 -0.72 9.74 15.32
N ALA A 37 -1.08 10.15 14.10
CA ALA A 37 -0.89 9.33 12.91
C ALA A 37 0.60 9.03 12.67
N ALA A 38 1.45 10.05 12.74
CA ALA A 38 2.90 9.92 12.56
C ALA A 38 3.52 8.99 13.62
N LYS A 39 3.10 9.14 14.89
CA LYS A 39 3.57 8.28 15.98
C LYS A 39 3.15 6.84 15.78
N THR A 40 1.92 6.60 15.36
CA THR A 40 1.40 5.26 15.10
C THR A 40 2.17 4.61 13.94
N MET A 41 2.48 5.36 12.88
CA MET A 41 3.32 4.88 11.78
C MET A 41 4.72 4.50 12.28
N TRP A 42 5.33 5.35 13.07
CA TRP A 42 6.66 5.10 13.62
C TRP A 42 6.69 3.87 14.54
N ASP A 43 5.76 3.78 15.46
CA ASP A 43 5.69 2.69 16.43
C ASP A 43 5.45 1.33 15.76
N ASN A 44 4.76 1.31 14.61
CA ASN A 44 4.50 0.11 13.84
C ASN A 44 5.50 -0.13 12.69
N GLY A 45 6.44 0.77 12.47
CA GLY A 45 7.45 0.64 11.42
C GLY A 45 6.87 0.62 10.01
N VAL A 46 5.79 1.36 9.76
CA VAL A 46 5.10 1.41 8.48
C VAL A 46 5.23 2.78 7.81
N GLY A 47 5.23 2.80 6.49
CA GLY A 47 5.34 4.03 5.68
C GLY A 47 4.01 4.65 5.30
N SER A 48 2.89 4.06 5.71
CA SER A 48 1.56 4.58 5.48
C SER A 48 0.61 4.17 6.60
N ILE A 49 -0.48 4.91 6.75
CA ILE A 49 -1.54 4.60 7.70
C ILE A 49 -2.89 4.86 7.03
N LEU A 50 -3.82 3.96 7.23
CA LEU A 50 -5.18 4.11 6.70
C LEU A 50 -6.01 4.97 7.65
N VAL A 51 -6.83 5.83 7.08
CA VAL A 51 -7.70 6.72 7.85
C VAL A 51 -9.13 6.23 7.74
N LEU A 52 -9.75 6.00 8.87
CA LEU A 52 -11.13 5.52 8.96
C LEU A 52 -12.02 6.59 9.57
N ASP A 53 -13.28 6.60 9.12
CA ASP A 53 -14.32 7.39 9.77
C ASP A 53 -14.85 6.68 11.03
N LYS A 54 -15.84 7.31 11.68
CA LYS A 54 -16.45 6.76 12.91
C LYS A 54 -17.15 5.41 12.72
N ASP A 55 -17.54 5.09 11.48
CA ASP A 55 -18.20 3.82 11.14
C ASP A 55 -17.19 2.73 10.73
N GLY A 56 -15.89 3.04 10.75
CA GLY A 56 -14.83 2.13 10.33
C GLY A 56 -14.64 2.07 8.83
N THR A 57 -15.22 2.98 8.07
CA THR A 57 -15.07 3.06 6.63
C THR A 57 -13.74 3.72 6.27
N LEU A 58 -13.03 3.15 5.30
CA LEU A 58 -11.81 3.72 4.77
C LEU A 58 -12.11 5.02 4.02
N VAL A 59 -11.57 6.14 4.49
CA VAL A 59 -11.81 7.48 3.92
C VAL A 59 -10.54 8.14 3.39
N GLY A 60 -9.36 7.65 3.74
CA GLY A 60 -8.12 8.23 3.28
C GLY A 60 -6.89 7.41 3.62
N ILE A 61 -5.76 7.89 3.15
CA ILE A 61 -4.44 7.35 3.46
C ILE A 61 -3.48 8.50 3.73
N ILE A 62 -2.62 8.32 4.72
CA ILE A 62 -1.50 9.21 5.02
C ILE A 62 -0.21 8.43 4.82
N THR A 63 0.75 9.01 4.13
CA THR A 63 2.06 8.42 3.87
C THR A 63 3.15 9.24 4.54
N GLU A 64 4.38 8.70 4.57
CA GLU A 64 5.58 9.42 5.02
C GLU A 64 5.75 10.75 4.28
N ARG A 65 5.41 10.78 3.00
CA ARG A 65 5.49 12.00 2.19
C ARG A 65 4.54 13.08 2.69
N ASP A 66 3.34 12.71 3.12
CA ASP A 66 2.38 13.66 3.69
C ASP A 66 2.89 14.22 5.03
N ILE A 67 3.51 13.39 5.85
CA ILE A 67 4.11 13.83 7.11
C ILE A 67 5.27 14.80 6.84
N LEU A 68 6.11 14.51 5.85
CA LEU A 68 7.18 15.39 5.43
C LEU A 68 6.62 16.73 4.92
N TYR A 69 5.55 16.71 4.16
CA TYR A 69 4.85 17.92 3.72
C TYR A 69 4.39 18.76 4.92
N ALA A 70 3.71 18.14 5.88
CA ALA A 70 3.24 18.82 7.07
C ALA A 70 4.39 19.47 7.87
N ALA A 71 5.50 18.76 8.02
CA ALA A 71 6.69 19.29 8.70
C ALA A 71 7.30 20.47 7.92
N SER A 72 7.45 20.35 6.60
CA SER A 72 8.06 21.39 5.76
C SER A 72 7.22 22.66 5.68
N HIS A 73 5.91 22.56 5.86
CA HIS A 73 4.96 23.68 5.84
C HIS A 73 4.61 24.19 7.23
N LEU A 74 5.32 23.75 8.26
CA LEU A 74 5.14 24.17 9.65
C LEU A 74 3.71 23.93 10.17
N LEU A 75 3.10 22.83 9.75
CA LEU A 75 1.74 22.44 10.14
C LEU A 75 1.69 21.58 11.39
N LEU A 76 2.84 21.08 11.86
CA LEU A 76 2.92 20.29 13.08
C LEU A 76 2.72 21.20 14.30
N GLY A 77 2.07 20.64 15.34
CA GLY A 77 1.74 21.37 16.56
C GLY A 77 0.55 22.34 16.44
N LYS A 78 -0.17 22.30 15.30
CA LYS A 78 -1.33 23.18 15.05
C LYS A 78 -2.68 22.47 15.11
N ASP A 79 -2.71 21.32 15.78
CA ASP A 79 -3.92 20.50 15.94
C ASP A 79 -4.57 20.08 14.60
N LEU A 80 -3.74 19.87 13.57
CA LEU A 80 -4.19 19.40 12.26
C LEU A 80 -4.70 17.96 12.38
N LYS A 81 -5.92 17.74 11.89
CA LYS A 81 -6.55 16.41 11.90
C LYS A 81 -6.11 15.57 10.71
N ALA A 82 -6.10 14.26 10.87
CA ALA A 82 -5.79 13.31 9.80
C ALA A 82 -6.63 13.57 8.55
N ARG A 83 -7.93 13.87 8.71
CA ARG A 83 -8.83 14.21 7.59
C ARG A 83 -8.34 15.36 6.73
N SER A 84 -7.59 16.30 7.30
CA SER A 84 -7.11 17.48 6.59
C SER A 84 -5.82 17.23 5.82
N LEU A 85 -5.07 16.19 6.16
CA LEU A 85 -3.81 15.82 5.51
C LEU A 85 -3.95 14.64 4.57
N MET A 86 -4.86 13.72 4.83
CA MET A 86 -5.00 12.47 4.09
C MET A 86 -5.28 12.69 2.60
N SER A 87 -4.80 11.79 1.76
CA SER A 87 -5.26 11.66 0.38
C SER A 87 -6.61 10.95 0.36
N LYS A 88 -7.59 11.55 -0.32
CA LYS A 88 -8.97 11.05 -0.46
C LYS A 88 -9.19 10.27 -1.74
N ASN A 89 -8.33 10.48 -2.75
CA ASN A 89 -8.38 9.76 -4.02
C ASN A 89 -7.72 8.41 -3.85
N LEU A 90 -8.46 7.47 -3.28
CA LEU A 90 -7.95 6.15 -2.95
C LEU A 90 -7.88 5.27 -4.20
N VAL A 91 -6.66 4.82 -4.50
CA VAL A 91 -6.42 3.70 -5.41
C VAL A 91 -6.33 2.46 -4.54
N THR A 92 -7.23 1.52 -4.74
CA THR A 92 -7.32 0.30 -3.95
C THR A 92 -7.09 -0.95 -4.80
N ALA A 93 -6.84 -2.06 -4.15
CA ALA A 93 -6.75 -3.37 -4.77
C ALA A 93 -7.68 -4.35 -4.05
N SER A 94 -8.16 -5.35 -4.79
CA SER A 94 -8.83 -6.49 -4.17
C SER A 94 -7.78 -7.51 -3.68
N PRO A 95 -8.11 -8.36 -2.68
CA PRO A 95 -7.16 -9.38 -2.21
C PRO A 95 -6.74 -10.36 -3.30
N ASP A 96 -7.60 -10.61 -4.28
CA ASP A 96 -7.34 -11.54 -5.39
C ASP A 96 -6.65 -10.89 -6.59
N GLU A 97 -6.42 -9.58 -6.55
CA GLU A 97 -5.77 -8.87 -7.65
C GLU A 97 -4.32 -9.33 -7.81
N ASP A 98 -3.91 -9.56 -9.06
CA ASP A 98 -2.54 -9.92 -9.40
C ASP A 98 -1.57 -8.79 -9.00
N VAL A 99 -0.47 -9.15 -8.36
CA VAL A 99 0.57 -8.21 -7.95
C VAL A 99 1.11 -7.41 -9.14
N ALA A 100 1.20 -8.00 -10.34
CA ALA A 100 1.59 -7.26 -11.55
C ALA A 100 0.62 -6.11 -11.86
N SER A 101 -0.69 -6.34 -11.71
CA SER A 101 -1.71 -5.31 -11.86
C SER A 101 -1.58 -4.21 -10.80
N VAL A 102 -1.28 -4.59 -9.55
CA VAL A 102 -1.06 -3.63 -8.46
C VAL A 102 0.17 -2.76 -8.75
N LEU A 103 1.26 -3.36 -9.25
CA LEU A 103 2.47 -2.61 -9.66
C LEU A 103 2.17 -1.59 -10.76
N GLU A 104 1.36 -1.95 -11.74
CA GLU A 104 0.95 -1.01 -12.79
C GLU A 104 0.16 0.17 -12.22
N LYS A 105 -0.74 -0.08 -11.28
CA LYS A 105 -1.45 0.99 -10.56
C LYS A 105 -0.48 1.91 -9.81
N MET A 106 0.51 1.34 -9.12
CA MET A 106 1.53 2.14 -8.42
C MET A 106 2.29 3.03 -9.38
N LYS A 107 2.64 2.51 -10.55
CA LYS A 107 3.34 3.26 -11.59
C LYS A 107 2.45 4.36 -12.18
N ASP A 108 1.24 4.02 -12.58
CA ASP A 108 0.33 4.93 -13.26
C ASP A 108 -0.10 6.10 -12.37
N PHE A 109 -0.30 5.85 -11.09
CA PHE A 109 -0.71 6.86 -10.11
C PHE A 109 0.46 7.44 -9.30
N ASN A 110 1.69 6.99 -9.55
CA ASN A 110 2.89 7.42 -8.83
C ASN A 110 2.74 7.28 -7.31
N ILE A 111 2.26 6.13 -6.88
CA ILE A 111 2.05 5.78 -5.47
C ILE A 111 2.83 4.52 -5.11
N ARG A 112 3.15 4.36 -3.82
CA ARG A 112 3.94 3.23 -3.31
C ARG A 112 3.17 2.39 -2.29
N HIS A 113 1.95 2.76 -1.98
CA HIS A 113 1.11 2.10 -0.99
C HIS A 113 -0.31 2.01 -1.54
N ILE A 114 -0.87 0.82 -1.51
CA ILE A 114 -2.24 0.58 -1.97
C ILE A 114 -3.00 -0.17 -0.87
N PRO A 115 -4.12 0.38 -0.38
CA PRO A 115 -5.00 -0.37 0.50
C PRO A 115 -5.61 -1.56 -0.23
N VAL A 116 -5.60 -2.72 0.42
CA VAL A 116 -6.30 -3.92 -0.05
C VAL A 116 -7.63 -3.99 0.68
N VAL A 117 -8.71 -3.99 -0.06
CA VAL A 117 -10.06 -3.90 0.49
C VAL A 117 -10.92 -5.07 0.02
N ASP A 118 -11.92 -5.44 0.81
CA ASP A 118 -12.92 -6.43 0.42
C ASP A 118 -13.98 -5.84 -0.51
N GLN A 119 -14.99 -6.63 -0.86
CA GLN A 119 -16.08 -6.21 -1.75
C GLN A 119 -16.93 -5.08 -1.17
N GLU A 120 -16.94 -4.92 0.14
CA GLU A 120 -17.67 -3.87 0.86
C GLU A 120 -16.82 -2.61 1.07
N GLY A 121 -15.57 -2.61 0.58
CA GLY A 121 -14.63 -1.51 0.77
C GLY A 121 -13.94 -1.49 2.13
N LYS A 122 -14.07 -2.56 2.92
CA LYS A 122 -13.42 -2.68 4.22
C LYS A 122 -11.93 -2.98 4.04
N PRO A 123 -11.03 -2.27 4.72
CA PRO A 123 -9.60 -2.50 4.60
C PRO A 123 -9.19 -3.83 5.23
N LEU A 124 -8.47 -4.64 4.44
CA LEU A 124 -7.92 -5.94 4.85
C LEU A 124 -6.43 -5.86 5.16
N GLY A 125 -5.72 -4.97 4.48
CA GLY A 125 -4.29 -4.79 4.61
C GLY A 125 -3.79 -3.67 3.71
N VAL A 126 -2.48 -3.53 3.63
CA VAL A 126 -1.80 -2.58 2.75
C VAL A 126 -0.69 -3.30 2.00
N LEU A 127 -0.61 -3.08 0.70
CA LEU A 127 0.50 -3.55 -0.12
C LEU A 127 1.38 -2.37 -0.50
N SER A 128 2.65 -2.44 -0.14
CA SER A 128 3.64 -1.43 -0.51
C SER A 128 4.56 -1.93 -1.61
N SER A 129 5.21 -1.00 -2.34
CA SER A 129 6.25 -1.35 -3.30
C SER A 129 7.42 -2.07 -2.63
N ARG A 130 7.70 -1.79 -1.37
CA ARG A 130 8.71 -2.47 -0.57
C ARG A 130 8.37 -3.93 -0.33
N ASP A 131 7.11 -4.25 -0.04
CA ASP A 131 6.64 -5.64 0.13
C ASP A 131 6.89 -6.45 -1.15
N ILE A 132 6.63 -5.85 -2.30
CA ILE A 132 6.85 -6.49 -3.60
C ILE A 132 8.34 -6.65 -3.88
N LEU A 133 9.14 -5.63 -3.58
CA LEU A 133 10.60 -5.69 -3.73
C LEU A 133 11.20 -6.77 -2.85
N ASP A 134 10.81 -6.86 -1.59
CA ASP A 134 11.30 -7.88 -0.64
C ASP A 134 10.97 -9.30 -1.14
N PHE A 135 9.79 -9.50 -1.69
CA PHE A 135 9.42 -10.75 -2.34
C PHE A 135 10.31 -11.05 -3.55
N GLY A 136 10.56 -10.06 -4.40
CA GLY A 136 11.45 -10.21 -5.56
C GLY A 136 12.88 -10.57 -5.17
N VAL A 137 13.41 -9.96 -4.12
CA VAL A 137 14.74 -10.29 -3.59
C VAL A 137 14.80 -11.72 -3.09
N LYS A 138 13.77 -12.20 -2.38
CA LYS A 138 13.70 -13.60 -1.92
C LYS A 138 13.68 -14.57 -3.09
N LEU A 139 12.93 -14.30 -4.15
CA LEU A 139 12.91 -15.11 -5.36
C LEU A 139 14.28 -15.18 -6.02
N LEU A 140 14.94 -14.02 -6.22
CA LEU A 140 16.28 -13.96 -6.81
C LEU A 140 17.30 -14.75 -5.98
N SER A 141 17.21 -14.69 -4.67
CA SER A 141 18.09 -15.46 -3.77
C SER A 141 17.97 -16.96 -3.96
N LEU A 142 16.79 -17.48 -4.28
CA LEU A 142 16.59 -18.89 -4.60
C LEU A 142 17.31 -19.29 -5.88
N PHE A 143 17.28 -18.45 -6.90
CA PHE A 143 17.98 -18.71 -8.17
C PHE A 143 19.51 -18.67 -8.03
N ILE A 144 20.04 -17.76 -7.22
CA ILE A 144 21.48 -17.61 -7.02
C ILE A 144 22.05 -18.77 -6.21
N ARG A 145 21.32 -19.32 -5.25
CA ARG A 145 21.77 -20.43 -4.40
C ARG A 145 21.74 -21.80 -5.09
N SER A 146 21.04 -21.94 -6.19
CA SER A 146 20.93 -23.19 -6.93
C SER A 146 22.03 -23.37 -7.99
N THR A 147 22.96 -22.47 -8.09
CA THR A 147 24.20 -22.57 -8.87
C THR A 147 25.38 -22.72 -7.92
#